data_f85ff031b5ba046fbefde10200f6e4d0
#
_entry.id   f85ff031b5ba046fbefde10200f6e4d0
#
_cell.length_a   1.000
_cell.length_b   1.000
_cell.length_c   1.000
_cell.angle_alpha   90.00
_cell.angle_beta   90.00
_cell.angle_gamma   90.00
#
_symmetry.space_group_name_H-M   'P 1'
#
loop_
_entity.id
_entity.type
_entity.pdbx_description
1 polymer ?
#
loop_
_entity_poly.entity_id
_entity_poly.type
_entity_poly.pdbx_seq_one_letter_code
_entity_poly.pdbx_strand_id
1 'polypeptide(L)'
;ALNHINKINSELITFSDDLDGLRKVPENIPNDKILHNNIGKPLTSIPDPFKKYASFGEHNNKMLIEFLKKFNFNFIFKSSTENYKKGIFNNSLERVLEKFDDIMSIILPTLGSERRKTYSPFLPICPETGKVLEIPVTEIDKKNKTLVFDNDGKKIKTDIFNGKCKLQWKVDWAMRWFTFDVDFEMYGKDLTESAILSNKICRALGK
;
A
#
# COMPACT_ATOMS: atom_id res chain seq x y z
N ALA A 1 -17.32 4.23 19.53
CA ALA A 1 -18.13 5.47 19.73
C ALA A 1 -19.39 5.46 18.88
N LEU A 2 -19.31 5.30 17.54
CA LEU A 2 -20.51 5.33 16.66
C LEU A 2 -21.57 4.31 17.06
N ASN A 3 -21.17 3.05 17.33
CA ASN A 3 -22.09 2.00 17.79
C ASN A 3 -22.79 2.34 19.12
N HIS A 4 -22.05 2.91 20.08
CA HIS A 4 -22.59 3.20 21.40
C HIS A 4 -23.43 4.47 21.44
N ILE A 5 -23.00 5.52 20.73
CA ILE A 5 -23.65 6.84 20.78
C ILE A 5 -24.85 6.88 19.84
N ASN A 6 -24.69 6.43 18.60
CA ASN A 6 -25.68 6.60 17.55
C ASN A 6 -26.46 5.32 17.22
N LYS A 7 -26.17 4.20 17.87
CA LYS A 7 -26.74 2.87 17.58
C LYS A 7 -26.59 2.45 16.11
N ILE A 8 -25.54 2.95 15.44
CA ILE A 8 -25.21 2.61 14.06
C ILE A 8 -24.39 1.33 14.09
N ASN A 9 -24.82 0.31 13.35
CA ASN A 9 -24.02 -0.88 13.15
C ASN A 9 -22.78 -0.50 12.33
N SER A 10 -21.60 -0.64 12.92
CA SER A 10 -20.33 -0.28 12.28
C SER A 10 -19.26 -1.31 12.57
N GLU A 11 -18.42 -1.57 11.61
CA GLU A 11 -17.23 -2.41 11.72
C GLU A 11 -15.97 -1.53 11.71
N LEU A 12 -15.02 -1.82 12.59
CA LEU A 12 -13.72 -1.18 12.61
C LEU A 12 -12.72 -2.04 11.83
N ILE A 13 -12.23 -1.52 10.71
CA ILE A 13 -11.12 -2.14 9.98
C ILE A 13 -9.80 -1.52 10.45
N THR A 14 -8.87 -2.36 10.86
CA THR A 14 -7.49 -1.96 11.15
C THR A 14 -6.60 -2.50 10.04
N PHE A 15 -6.03 -1.60 9.25
CA PHE A 15 -5.22 -1.95 8.10
C PHE A 15 -3.73 -1.73 8.39
N SER A 16 -2.90 -2.72 8.05
CA SER A 16 -1.44 -2.63 8.15
C SER A 16 -0.80 -2.50 6.78
N ASP A 17 0.07 -1.49 6.62
CA ASP A 17 0.87 -1.23 5.43
C ASP A 17 2.12 -2.13 5.31
N ASP A 18 2.02 -3.37 5.74
CA ASP A 18 3.13 -4.32 5.86
C ASP A 18 3.77 -4.76 4.53
N LEU A 19 3.15 -4.38 3.38
CA LEU A 19 3.74 -4.53 2.03
C LEU A 19 4.60 -3.32 1.63
N ASP A 20 4.64 -2.27 2.44
CA ASP A 20 5.48 -1.11 2.15
C ASP A 20 6.96 -1.48 2.24
N GLY A 21 7.73 -0.94 1.27
CA GLY A 21 9.18 -1.07 1.30
C GLY A 21 9.79 -0.27 2.46
N LEU A 22 10.69 -0.89 3.21
CA LEU A 22 11.42 -0.20 4.28
C LEU A 22 12.23 0.96 3.70
N ARG A 23 11.88 2.20 4.03
CA ARG A 23 12.55 3.40 3.50
C ARG A 23 13.71 3.86 4.37
N LYS A 24 13.57 3.72 5.67
CA LYS A 24 14.55 4.16 6.67
C LYS A 24 14.58 3.18 7.83
N VAL A 25 15.76 2.90 8.35
CA VAL A 25 15.91 2.12 9.58
C VAL A 25 15.52 2.99 10.76
N PRO A 26 14.54 2.56 11.59
CA PRO A 26 14.20 3.29 12.81
C PRO A 26 15.37 3.29 13.81
N GLU A 27 15.44 4.33 14.64
CA GLU A 27 16.43 4.42 15.72
C GLU A 27 16.08 3.44 16.86
N ASN A 28 17.09 3.02 17.60
CA ASN A 28 16.95 2.17 18.80
C ASN A 28 16.33 0.77 18.54
N ILE A 29 16.53 0.22 17.35
CA ILE A 29 16.12 -1.15 17.02
C ILE A 29 17.30 -2.11 17.22
N PRO A 30 17.11 -3.26 17.91
CA PRO A 30 18.15 -4.27 18.02
C PRO A 30 18.44 -4.89 16.65
N ASN A 31 19.69 -5.33 16.44
CA ASN A 31 20.10 -5.99 15.19
C ASN A 31 19.80 -5.15 13.92
N ASP A 32 19.96 -3.83 14.00
CA ASP A 32 19.68 -2.85 12.95
C ASP A 32 20.31 -3.18 11.59
N LYS A 33 21.46 -3.88 11.57
CA LYS A 33 22.11 -4.40 10.36
C LYS A 33 21.16 -5.25 9.49
N ILE A 34 20.24 -5.99 10.13
CA ILE A 34 19.22 -6.75 9.39
C ILE A 34 18.37 -5.80 8.57
N LEU A 35 17.94 -4.68 9.15
CA LEU A 35 17.13 -3.69 8.47
C LEU A 35 17.91 -2.94 7.39
N HIS A 36 19.15 -2.52 7.68
CA HIS A 36 20.03 -1.86 6.70
C HIS A 36 20.24 -2.70 5.43
N ASN A 37 20.45 -4.02 5.58
CA ASN A 37 20.64 -4.95 4.46
C ASN A 37 19.35 -5.21 3.66
N ASN A 38 18.20 -4.78 4.16
CA ASN A 38 16.90 -5.05 3.56
C ASN A 38 16.10 -3.78 3.20
N ILE A 39 16.76 -2.61 3.16
CA ILE A 39 16.12 -1.37 2.72
C ILE A 39 15.50 -1.55 1.34
N GLY A 40 14.26 -1.09 1.18
CA GLY A 40 13.44 -1.19 -0.01
C GLY A 40 12.57 -2.45 -0.09
N LYS A 41 12.82 -3.49 0.73
CA LYS A 41 11.98 -4.69 0.75
C LYS A 41 10.70 -4.46 1.58
N PRO A 42 9.59 -5.15 1.23
CA PRO A 42 8.39 -5.18 2.06
C PRO A 42 8.70 -5.60 3.50
N LEU A 43 8.03 -4.99 4.48
CA LEU A 43 8.27 -5.31 5.90
C LEU A 43 8.06 -6.79 6.22
N THR A 44 7.12 -7.45 5.53
CA THR A 44 6.87 -8.89 5.67
C THR A 44 7.94 -9.78 5.04
N SER A 45 8.84 -9.21 4.25
CA SER A 45 9.99 -9.92 3.63
C SER A 45 11.30 -9.69 4.38
N ILE A 46 11.28 -8.93 5.47
CA ILE A 46 12.46 -8.60 6.28
C ILE A 46 12.44 -9.46 7.55
N PRO A 47 13.51 -10.20 7.88
CA PRO A 47 13.59 -10.94 9.14
C PRO A 47 13.39 -10.03 10.35
N ASP A 48 12.72 -10.51 11.37
CA ASP A 48 12.44 -9.73 12.57
C ASP A 48 13.73 -9.38 13.33
N PRO A 49 14.08 -8.09 13.49
CA PRO A 49 15.28 -7.68 14.22
C PRO A 49 15.20 -8.01 15.72
N PHE A 50 14.01 -8.22 16.26
CA PHE A 50 13.75 -8.65 17.64
C PHE A 50 13.81 -10.18 17.80
N LYS A 51 13.88 -10.94 16.70
CA LYS A 51 13.92 -12.42 16.68
C LYS A 51 12.73 -13.09 17.37
N LYS A 52 11.57 -12.42 17.39
CA LYS A 52 10.37 -12.89 18.09
C LYS A 52 9.36 -13.51 17.12
N TYR A 53 9.34 -13.01 15.88
CA TYR A 53 8.43 -13.45 14.83
C TYR A 53 9.20 -13.74 13.53
N ALA A 54 8.52 -14.26 12.51
CA ALA A 54 9.15 -14.61 11.24
C ALA A 54 9.63 -13.37 10.46
N SER A 55 8.93 -12.25 10.57
CA SER A 55 9.29 -11.02 9.87
C SER A 55 9.05 -9.77 10.71
N PHE A 56 9.70 -8.67 10.30
CA PHE A 56 9.49 -7.36 10.92
C PHE A 56 8.05 -6.86 10.71
N GLY A 57 7.44 -7.16 9.55
CA GLY A 57 6.02 -6.87 9.31
C GLY A 57 5.11 -7.64 10.26
N GLU A 58 5.37 -8.93 10.48
CA GLU A 58 4.60 -9.72 11.45
C GLU A 58 4.77 -9.20 12.87
N HIS A 59 5.99 -8.82 13.27
CA HIS A 59 6.24 -8.22 14.58
C HIS A 59 5.35 -7.00 14.80
N ASN A 60 5.38 -6.03 13.88
CA ASN A 60 4.58 -4.82 13.97
C ASN A 60 3.08 -5.12 13.98
N ASN A 61 2.61 -6.07 13.16
CA ASN A 61 1.23 -6.50 13.12
C ASN A 61 0.77 -7.08 14.47
N LYS A 62 1.59 -7.93 15.10
CA LYS A 62 1.28 -8.50 16.41
C LYS A 62 1.21 -7.43 17.49
N MET A 63 2.18 -6.49 17.50
CA MET A 63 2.16 -5.37 18.45
C MET A 63 0.90 -4.52 18.31
N LEU A 64 0.47 -4.20 17.08
CA LEU A 64 -0.76 -3.46 16.82
C LEU A 64 -2.00 -4.21 17.30
N ILE A 65 -2.09 -5.51 16.99
CA ILE A 65 -3.21 -6.37 17.40
C ILE A 65 -3.27 -6.48 18.93
N GLU A 66 -2.14 -6.69 19.61
CA GLU A 66 -2.07 -6.75 21.07
C GLU A 66 -2.50 -5.43 21.71
N PHE A 67 -2.04 -4.29 21.16
CA PHE A 67 -2.46 -2.96 21.61
C PHE A 67 -3.97 -2.78 21.52
N LEU A 68 -4.58 -3.07 20.37
CA LEU A 68 -6.02 -2.89 20.18
C LEU A 68 -6.84 -3.80 21.10
N LYS A 69 -6.39 -5.05 21.30
CA LYS A 69 -7.02 -5.99 22.24
C LYS A 69 -6.94 -5.50 23.69
N LYS A 70 -5.79 -4.96 24.09
CA LYS A 70 -5.60 -4.40 25.45
C LYS A 70 -6.60 -3.29 25.76
N PHE A 71 -7.02 -2.52 24.77
CA PHE A 71 -8.03 -1.46 24.92
C PHE A 71 -9.44 -1.92 24.53
N ASN A 72 -9.69 -3.22 24.41
CA ASN A 72 -11.00 -3.81 24.13
C ASN A 72 -11.66 -3.29 22.84
N PHE A 73 -10.85 -2.99 21.79
CA PHE A 73 -11.40 -2.71 20.48
C PHE A 73 -11.90 -4.00 19.83
N ASN A 74 -13.13 -3.95 19.30
CA ASN A 74 -13.62 -4.96 18.37
C ASN A 74 -13.23 -4.48 16.95
N PHE A 75 -12.39 -5.24 16.25
CA PHE A 75 -11.81 -4.85 14.96
C PHE A 75 -11.57 -6.04 14.03
N ILE A 76 -11.55 -5.75 12.74
CA ILE A 76 -11.14 -6.68 11.70
C ILE A 76 -9.74 -6.26 11.24
N PHE A 77 -8.74 -7.10 11.48
CA PHE A 77 -7.37 -6.83 11.04
C PHE A 77 -7.19 -7.22 9.57
N LYS A 78 -6.57 -6.33 8.80
CA LYS A 78 -6.23 -6.51 7.39
C LYS A 78 -4.74 -6.25 7.18
N SER A 79 -4.01 -7.23 6.62
CA SER A 79 -2.62 -7.08 6.16
C SER A 79 -2.61 -6.68 4.69
N SER A 80 -1.86 -5.66 4.32
CA SER A 80 -1.64 -5.27 2.92
C SER A 80 -1.08 -6.46 2.13
N THR A 81 0.00 -7.07 2.62
CA THR A 81 0.64 -8.22 1.98
C THR A 81 -0.35 -9.37 1.71
N GLU A 82 -1.18 -9.72 2.68
CA GLU A 82 -2.16 -10.80 2.51
C GLU A 82 -3.23 -10.44 1.50
N ASN A 83 -3.78 -9.21 1.56
CA ASN A 83 -4.84 -8.79 0.65
C ASN A 83 -4.36 -8.75 -0.80
N TYR A 84 -3.14 -8.27 -1.05
CA TYR A 84 -2.54 -8.32 -2.38
C TYR A 84 -2.29 -9.76 -2.86
N LYS A 85 -1.66 -10.59 -2.03
CA LYS A 85 -1.29 -11.99 -2.39
C LYS A 85 -2.50 -12.90 -2.58
N LYS A 86 -3.55 -12.73 -1.75
CA LYS A 86 -4.79 -13.52 -1.83
C LYS A 86 -5.76 -13.03 -2.93
N GLY A 87 -5.40 -11.96 -3.64
CA GLY A 87 -6.20 -11.43 -4.74
C GLY A 87 -7.44 -10.65 -4.31
N ILE A 88 -7.56 -10.24 -3.03
CA ILE A 88 -8.69 -9.43 -2.54
C ILE A 88 -8.78 -8.10 -3.30
N PHE A 89 -7.64 -7.56 -3.72
CA PHE A 89 -7.57 -6.32 -4.49
C PHE A 89 -7.63 -6.50 -6.01
N ASN A 90 -7.75 -7.72 -6.55
CA ASN A 90 -7.62 -7.94 -7.99
C ASN A 90 -8.60 -7.10 -8.81
N ASN A 91 -9.90 -7.11 -8.48
CA ASN A 91 -10.90 -6.30 -9.19
C ASN A 91 -10.59 -4.79 -9.09
N SER A 92 -10.14 -4.35 -7.93
CA SER A 92 -9.81 -2.94 -7.71
C SER A 92 -8.52 -2.54 -8.42
N LEU A 93 -7.52 -3.43 -8.50
CA LEU A 93 -6.29 -3.23 -9.28
C LEU A 93 -6.60 -3.13 -10.79
N GLU A 94 -7.50 -3.97 -11.30
CA GLU A 94 -8.01 -3.84 -12.68
C GLU A 94 -8.65 -2.48 -12.89
N ARG A 95 -9.49 -2.05 -11.94
CA ARG A 95 -10.16 -0.75 -12.03
C ARG A 95 -9.16 0.41 -12.01
N VAL A 96 -8.10 0.33 -11.17
CA VAL A 96 -6.98 1.31 -11.18
C VAL A 96 -6.27 1.31 -12.53
N LEU A 97 -6.03 0.15 -13.13
CA LEU A 97 -5.41 0.04 -14.46
C LEU A 97 -6.29 0.63 -15.57
N GLU A 98 -7.59 0.38 -15.53
CA GLU A 98 -8.56 0.98 -16.47
C GLU A 98 -8.56 2.51 -16.37
N LYS A 99 -8.52 3.01 -15.13
CA LYS A 99 -8.57 4.43 -14.77
C LYS A 99 -7.20 5.08 -14.67
N PHE A 100 -6.15 4.46 -15.21
CA PHE A 100 -4.78 4.91 -15.11
C PHE A 100 -4.62 6.39 -15.50
N ASP A 101 -5.15 6.79 -16.66
CA ASP A 101 -5.01 8.14 -17.19
C ASP A 101 -5.80 9.16 -16.34
N ASP A 102 -6.99 8.78 -15.86
CA ASP A 102 -7.78 9.61 -14.92
C ASP A 102 -7.01 9.85 -13.63
N ILE A 103 -6.41 8.80 -13.05
CA ILE A 103 -5.60 8.88 -11.82
C ILE A 103 -4.36 9.74 -12.04
N MET A 104 -3.68 9.57 -13.16
CA MET A 104 -2.52 10.40 -13.51
C MET A 104 -2.92 11.87 -13.61
N SER A 105 -4.06 12.19 -14.23
CA SER A 105 -4.55 13.57 -14.33
C SER A 105 -4.86 14.22 -12.98
N ILE A 106 -5.27 13.43 -11.99
CA ILE A 106 -5.51 13.90 -10.61
C ILE A 106 -4.21 14.16 -9.86
N ILE A 107 -3.22 13.25 -10.01
CA ILE A 107 -2.00 13.29 -9.19
C ILE A 107 -0.92 14.21 -9.76
N LEU A 108 -0.65 14.15 -11.08
CA LEU A 108 0.47 14.86 -11.69
C LEU A 108 0.48 16.37 -11.41
N PRO A 109 -0.66 17.11 -11.42
CA PRO A 109 -0.64 18.54 -11.12
C PRO A 109 -0.14 18.87 -9.71
N THR A 110 -0.19 17.92 -8.77
CA THR A 110 0.21 18.11 -7.38
C THR A 110 1.69 17.83 -7.11
N LEU A 111 2.40 17.33 -8.13
CA LEU A 111 3.81 16.93 -8.02
C LEU A 111 4.74 17.99 -8.62
N GLY A 112 5.94 18.12 -8.08
CA GLY A 112 7.03 18.89 -8.68
C GLY A 112 7.52 18.26 -9.99
N SER A 113 8.18 19.08 -10.83
CA SER A 113 8.58 18.69 -12.20
C SER A 113 9.36 17.38 -12.27
N GLU A 114 10.32 17.16 -11.39
CA GLU A 114 11.14 15.95 -11.39
C GLU A 114 10.32 14.71 -11.00
N ARG A 115 9.46 14.84 -9.98
CA ARG A 115 8.62 13.71 -9.55
C ARG A 115 7.55 13.35 -10.59
N ARG A 116 7.08 14.31 -11.40
CA ARG A 116 6.15 14.04 -12.51
C ARG A 116 6.72 13.07 -13.53
N LYS A 117 8.03 13.16 -13.81
CA LYS A 117 8.70 12.31 -14.81
C LYS A 117 8.82 10.85 -14.37
N THR A 118 8.86 10.62 -13.08
CA THR A 118 9.11 9.27 -12.50
C THR A 118 7.90 8.67 -11.81
N TYR A 119 6.79 9.41 -11.72
CA TYR A 119 5.61 8.95 -11.01
C TYR A 119 4.90 7.82 -11.77
N SER A 120 4.51 6.77 -11.05
CA SER A 120 3.58 5.74 -11.48
C SER A 120 2.61 5.39 -10.34
N PRO A 121 1.33 5.18 -10.62
CA PRO A 121 0.37 4.63 -9.65
C PRO A 121 0.75 3.23 -9.18
N PHE A 122 1.44 2.45 -10.01
CA PHE A 122 1.90 1.10 -9.71
C PHE A 122 3.40 1.09 -9.40
N LEU A 123 3.76 0.32 -8.39
CA LEU A 123 5.13 0.06 -7.97
C LEU A 123 5.41 -1.44 -8.12
N PRO A 124 6.30 -1.86 -9.01
CA PRO A 124 6.66 -3.26 -9.13
C PRO A 124 7.51 -3.72 -7.94
N ILE A 125 7.38 -4.98 -7.58
CA ILE A 125 8.31 -5.64 -6.67
C ILE A 125 9.31 -6.39 -7.54
N CYS A 126 10.58 -6.00 -7.44
CA CYS A 126 11.66 -6.59 -8.24
C CYS A 126 11.79 -8.10 -7.97
N PRO A 127 11.66 -8.96 -8.96
CA PRO A 127 11.73 -10.41 -8.77
C PRO A 127 13.11 -10.89 -8.30
N GLU A 128 14.17 -10.15 -8.62
CA GLU A 128 15.55 -10.52 -8.27
C GLU A 128 15.92 -10.08 -6.85
N THR A 129 15.52 -8.88 -6.46
CA THR A 129 15.94 -8.28 -5.17
C THR A 129 14.84 -8.30 -4.12
N GLY A 130 13.59 -8.51 -4.52
CA GLY A 130 12.42 -8.39 -3.66
C GLY A 130 12.09 -6.96 -3.22
N LYS A 131 12.76 -5.94 -3.78
CA LYS A 131 12.53 -4.54 -3.42
C LYS A 131 11.33 -3.96 -4.15
N VAL A 132 10.58 -3.10 -3.46
CA VAL A 132 9.57 -2.24 -4.07
C VAL A 132 10.28 -1.12 -4.81
N LEU A 133 10.03 -0.99 -6.12
CA LEU A 133 10.72 -0.03 -6.98
C LEU A 133 9.81 1.19 -7.24
N GLU A 134 10.36 2.39 -7.05
CA GLU A 134 9.69 3.65 -7.39
C GLU A 134 10.15 4.13 -8.79
N ILE A 135 9.79 3.38 -9.81
CA ILE A 135 10.17 3.62 -11.22
C ILE A 135 8.93 3.81 -12.10
N PRO A 136 9.04 4.56 -13.20
CA PRO A 136 7.90 4.82 -14.07
C PRO A 136 7.48 3.56 -14.84
N VAL A 137 6.17 3.47 -15.10
CA VAL A 137 5.63 2.52 -16.08
C VAL A 137 5.97 3.05 -17.49
N THR A 138 6.56 2.20 -18.33
CA THR A 138 6.90 2.53 -19.71
C THR A 138 5.88 2.00 -20.71
N GLU A 139 5.23 0.86 -20.42
CA GLU A 139 4.21 0.27 -21.27
C GLU A 139 3.09 -0.31 -20.42
N ILE A 140 1.85 -0.18 -20.89
CA ILE A 140 0.64 -0.67 -20.24
C ILE A 140 -0.11 -1.59 -21.21
N ASP A 141 -0.33 -2.84 -20.79
CA ASP A 141 -1.19 -3.78 -21.50
C ASP A 141 -2.47 -4.02 -20.69
N LYS A 142 -3.50 -3.20 -20.97
CA LYS A 142 -4.80 -3.29 -20.27
C LYS A 142 -5.51 -4.63 -20.51
N LYS A 143 -5.27 -5.28 -21.65
CA LYS A 143 -5.89 -6.57 -22.00
C LYS A 143 -5.31 -7.72 -21.18
N ASN A 144 -3.98 -7.80 -21.10
CA ASN A 144 -3.28 -8.86 -20.37
C ASN A 144 -3.00 -8.51 -18.91
N LYS A 145 -3.41 -7.30 -18.45
CA LYS A 145 -3.20 -6.82 -17.07
C LYS A 145 -1.72 -6.81 -16.68
N THR A 146 -0.86 -6.41 -17.61
CA THR A 146 0.59 -6.35 -17.40
C THR A 146 1.13 -4.94 -17.60
N LEU A 147 2.22 -4.66 -16.91
CA LEU A 147 2.97 -3.41 -16.95
C LEU A 147 4.43 -3.71 -17.28
N VAL A 148 5.08 -2.79 -17.99
CA VAL A 148 6.52 -2.82 -18.21
C VAL A 148 7.15 -1.63 -17.52
N PHE A 149 8.22 -1.87 -16.80
CA PHE A 149 9.03 -0.88 -16.12
C PHE A 149 10.45 -0.92 -16.65
N ASP A 150 11.13 0.21 -16.65
CA ASP A 150 12.55 0.29 -16.94
C ASP A 150 13.32 0.44 -15.62
N ASN A 151 14.18 -0.53 -15.35
CA ASN A 151 15.08 -0.53 -14.20
C ASN A 151 16.53 -0.49 -14.70
N ASP A 152 17.08 0.71 -14.84
CA ASP A 152 18.44 0.95 -15.33
C ASP A 152 18.74 0.28 -16.69
N GLY A 153 17.82 0.42 -17.65
CA GLY A 153 17.91 -0.15 -18.98
C GLY A 153 17.44 -1.61 -19.09
N LYS A 154 17.08 -2.24 -17.98
CA LYS A 154 16.49 -3.58 -17.97
C LYS A 154 14.98 -3.47 -17.88
N LYS A 155 14.27 -3.88 -18.95
CA LYS A 155 12.81 -3.94 -18.93
C LYS A 155 12.31 -5.08 -18.05
N ILE A 156 11.45 -4.74 -17.08
CA ILE A 156 10.75 -5.68 -16.20
C ILE A 156 9.29 -5.70 -16.61
N LYS A 157 8.82 -6.84 -17.15
CA LYS A 157 7.39 -7.08 -17.39
C LYS A 157 6.80 -7.81 -16.19
N THR A 158 5.71 -7.29 -15.63
CA THR A 158 5.02 -7.91 -14.50
C THR A 158 3.51 -7.78 -14.65
N ASP A 159 2.75 -8.73 -14.15
CA ASP A 159 1.32 -8.56 -13.97
C ASP A 159 1.02 -7.73 -12.71
N ILE A 160 -0.18 -7.16 -12.64
CA ILE A 160 -0.58 -6.28 -11.53
C ILE A 160 -1.07 -7.06 -10.30
N PHE A 161 -1.18 -8.39 -10.36
CA PHE A 161 -1.82 -9.24 -9.36
C PHE A 161 -0.83 -9.95 -8.43
N ASN A 162 -1.39 -10.63 -7.43
CA ASN A 162 -0.70 -11.58 -6.56
C ASN A 162 0.51 -10.99 -5.81
N GLY A 163 0.49 -9.69 -5.54
CA GLY A 163 1.57 -9.01 -4.84
C GLY A 163 2.84 -8.81 -5.66
N LYS A 164 2.79 -8.92 -7.00
CA LYS A 164 3.93 -8.59 -7.88
C LYS A 164 4.07 -7.10 -8.10
N CYS A 165 2.99 -6.35 -7.95
CA CYS A 165 2.95 -4.90 -7.85
C CYS A 165 2.19 -4.50 -6.58
N LYS A 166 2.51 -3.32 -6.06
CA LYS A 166 1.64 -2.59 -5.12
C LYS A 166 1.31 -1.23 -5.70
N LEU A 167 0.37 -0.50 -5.10
CA LEU A 167 0.08 0.87 -5.51
C LEU A 167 0.89 1.89 -4.70
N GLN A 168 1.09 3.08 -5.28
CA GLN A 168 1.52 4.27 -4.55
C GLN A 168 0.50 4.61 -3.46
N TRP A 169 0.97 5.05 -2.30
CA TRP A 169 0.16 5.12 -1.09
C TRP A 169 -1.16 5.90 -1.20
N LYS A 170 -1.25 7.01 -1.93
CA LYS A 170 -2.51 7.73 -2.12
C LYS A 170 -3.50 6.97 -2.99
N VAL A 171 -3.01 6.26 -3.99
CA VAL A 171 -3.82 5.40 -4.87
C VAL A 171 -4.22 4.13 -4.13
N ASP A 172 -3.30 3.55 -3.36
CA ASP A 172 -3.55 2.40 -2.49
C ASP A 172 -4.61 2.72 -1.43
N TRP A 173 -4.52 3.89 -0.82
CA TRP A 173 -5.49 4.38 0.16
C TRP A 173 -6.90 4.51 -0.45
N ALA A 174 -7.00 5.12 -1.63
CA ALA A 174 -8.25 5.20 -2.39
C ALA A 174 -8.79 3.82 -2.78
N MET A 175 -7.92 2.91 -3.23
CA MET A 175 -8.30 1.54 -3.57
C MET A 175 -8.85 0.79 -2.35
N ARG A 176 -8.29 0.97 -1.16
CA ARG A 176 -8.80 0.35 0.08
C ARG A 176 -10.21 0.84 0.40
N TRP A 177 -10.44 2.15 0.31
CA TRP A 177 -11.77 2.73 0.53
C TRP A 177 -12.78 2.17 -0.45
N PHE A 178 -12.40 2.03 -1.71
CA PHE A 178 -13.23 1.42 -2.75
C PHE A 178 -13.49 -0.07 -2.48
N THR A 179 -12.44 -0.84 -2.18
CA THR A 179 -12.54 -2.30 -2.00
C THR A 179 -13.33 -2.72 -0.77
N PHE A 180 -13.13 -2.02 0.35
CA PHE A 180 -13.75 -2.37 1.64
C PHE A 180 -14.99 -1.52 1.94
N ASP A 181 -15.43 -0.74 0.99
CA ASP A 181 -16.60 0.15 1.12
C ASP A 181 -16.54 1.03 2.37
N VAL A 182 -15.38 1.66 2.61
CA VAL A 182 -15.13 2.47 3.80
C VAL A 182 -15.96 3.75 3.75
N ASP A 183 -16.79 3.98 4.78
CA ASP A 183 -17.61 5.18 4.91
C ASP A 183 -16.87 6.31 5.62
N PHE A 184 -15.99 5.96 6.55
CA PHE A 184 -15.31 6.94 7.39
C PHE A 184 -13.93 6.46 7.83
N GLU A 185 -12.93 7.32 7.69
CA GLU A 185 -11.58 7.09 8.21
C GLU A 185 -11.05 8.35 8.89
N MET A 186 -10.50 8.19 10.10
CA MET A 186 -9.82 9.26 10.83
C MET A 186 -8.35 9.32 10.43
N TYR A 187 -7.87 10.54 10.17
CA TYR A 187 -6.47 10.78 9.85
C TYR A 187 -5.96 12.06 10.50
N GLY A 188 -4.63 12.17 10.64
CA GLY A 188 -3.99 13.37 11.16
C GLY A 188 -4.16 14.57 10.21
N LYS A 189 -4.15 15.78 10.76
CA LYS A 189 -4.29 17.03 9.98
C LYS A 189 -3.24 17.16 8.87
N ASP A 190 -2.06 16.61 9.07
CA ASP A 190 -0.94 16.56 8.13
C ASP A 190 -1.26 15.72 6.88
N LEU A 191 -2.23 14.81 6.94
CA LEU A 191 -2.67 13.97 5.83
C LEU A 191 -3.85 14.53 5.04
N THR A 192 -4.38 15.71 5.40
CA THR A 192 -5.60 16.28 4.82
C THR A 192 -5.53 16.40 3.29
N GLU A 193 -4.44 16.97 2.75
CA GLU A 193 -4.28 17.10 1.30
C GLU A 193 -4.24 15.75 0.59
N SER A 194 -3.60 14.76 1.21
CA SER A 194 -3.50 13.42 0.69
C SER A 194 -4.84 12.70 0.71
N ALA A 195 -5.62 12.89 1.77
CA ALA A 195 -6.98 12.34 1.88
C ALA A 195 -7.92 12.95 0.81
N ILE A 196 -7.81 14.26 0.54
CA ILE A 196 -8.56 14.91 -0.54
C ILE A 196 -8.23 14.30 -1.90
N LEU A 197 -6.94 14.06 -2.19
CA LEU A 197 -6.52 13.42 -3.43
C LEU A 197 -6.99 11.97 -3.52
N SER A 198 -6.83 11.21 -2.45
CA SER A 198 -7.32 9.82 -2.38
C SER A 198 -8.84 9.74 -2.57
N ASN A 199 -9.59 10.70 -2.03
CA ASN A 199 -11.05 10.78 -2.24
C ASN A 199 -11.41 11.04 -3.73
N LYS A 200 -10.69 11.95 -4.40
CA LYS A 200 -10.88 12.17 -5.85
C LYS A 200 -10.59 10.90 -6.65
N ILE A 201 -9.55 10.17 -6.30
CA ILE A 201 -9.22 8.89 -6.95
C ILE A 201 -10.30 7.85 -6.65
N CYS A 202 -10.77 7.73 -5.42
CA CYS A 202 -11.83 6.79 -5.03
C CYS A 202 -13.11 7.02 -5.85
N ARG A 203 -13.50 8.30 -6.05
CA ARG A 203 -14.61 8.66 -6.95
C ARG A 203 -14.35 8.28 -8.41
N ALA A 204 -13.12 8.44 -8.90
CA ALA A 204 -12.77 8.00 -10.26
C ALA A 204 -12.82 6.48 -10.42
N LEU A 205 -12.61 5.73 -9.32
CA LEU A 205 -12.80 4.27 -9.29
C LEU A 205 -14.28 3.87 -9.28
N GLY A 206 -15.19 4.76 -8.89
CA GLY A 206 -16.64 4.53 -8.96
C GLY A 206 -17.36 4.51 -7.60
N LYS A 207 -16.75 5.06 -6.55
CA LYS A 207 -17.40 5.23 -5.22
C LYS A 207 -17.74 6.68 -4.95
#